data_e264643d2a95a57418e60294c692d39a
#
_entry.id   e264643d2a95a57418e60294c692d39a
#
_cell.length_a   1.000
_cell.length_b   1.000
_cell.length_c   1.000
_cell.angle_alpha   90.00
_cell.angle_beta   90.00
_cell.angle_gamma   90.00
#
_symmetry.space_group_name_H-M   'P 1'
#
loop_
_entity.id
_entity.type
_entity.pdbx_description
1 polymer ?
#
loop_
_entity_poly.entity_id
_entity_poly.type
_entity_poly.pdbx_seq_one_letter_code
_entity_poly.pdbx_strand_id
1 'polypeptide(L)'
;MALDKDRKSGIIGTYKTHDSDTGSPEVQVALLSERINYLTEHFKIHAKDHHSRRGLLKLVGQRRRLLDYVKSKDSARYAELIRRLGIRK
;
A
#
# COMPACT_ATOMS: atom_id res chain seq x y z
N MET A 1 8.60 0.38 -12.46
CA MET A 1 7.68 -0.46 -11.73
C MET A 1 6.48 0.31 -11.23
N ALA A 2 5.57 0.53 -12.09
CA ALA A 2 4.34 1.24 -11.81
C ALA A 2 3.17 0.29 -11.99
N LEU A 3 2.11 0.51 -11.23
CA LEU A 3 0.86 -0.18 -11.48
C LEU A 3 0.32 0.33 -12.81
N ASP A 4 -0.35 -0.52 -13.58
CA ASP A 4 -0.99 -0.03 -14.76
C ASP A 4 -2.17 0.88 -14.36
N LYS A 5 -2.61 1.69 -15.32
CA LYS A 5 -3.58 2.74 -15.06
C LYS A 5 -4.92 2.21 -14.56
N ASP A 6 -5.38 1.11 -15.16
CA ASP A 6 -6.68 0.54 -14.79
C ASP A 6 -6.64 -0.05 -13.38
N ARG A 7 -5.56 -0.74 -13.04
CA ARG A 7 -5.40 -1.32 -11.71
C ARG A 7 -5.32 -0.25 -10.64
N LYS A 8 -4.57 0.82 -10.89
CA LYS A 8 -4.46 1.95 -9.97
C LYS A 8 -5.83 2.61 -9.74
N SER A 9 -6.57 2.83 -10.80
CA SER A 9 -7.91 3.42 -10.71
C SER A 9 -8.87 2.52 -9.92
N GLY A 10 -8.78 1.21 -10.11
CA GLY A 10 -9.58 0.26 -9.35
C GLY A 10 -9.29 0.31 -7.86
N ILE A 11 -8.00 0.39 -7.48
CA ILE A 11 -7.60 0.48 -6.08
C ILE A 11 -8.11 1.77 -5.47
N ILE A 12 -7.94 2.89 -6.15
CA ILE A 12 -8.43 4.18 -5.67
C ILE A 12 -9.94 4.14 -5.46
N GLY A 13 -10.68 3.60 -6.42
CA GLY A 13 -12.13 3.49 -6.33
C GLY A 13 -12.59 2.63 -5.18
N THR A 14 -11.85 1.57 -4.86
CA THR A 14 -12.19 0.65 -3.77
C THR A 14 -11.96 1.25 -2.39
N TYR A 15 -10.90 2.04 -2.22
CA TYR A 15 -10.46 2.48 -0.89
C TYR A 15 -10.74 3.95 -0.58
N LYS A 16 -11.19 4.75 -1.54
CA LYS A 16 -11.47 6.16 -1.25
C LYS A 16 -12.65 6.29 -0.30
N THR A 17 -12.63 7.33 0.53
CA THR A 17 -13.66 7.57 1.53
C THR A 17 -14.80 8.44 1.02
N HIS A 18 -14.57 9.14 -0.09
CA HIS A 18 -15.60 9.91 -0.78
C HIS A 18 -15.21 10.08 -2.26
N ASP A 19 -16.12 10.55 -3.10
CA ASP A 19 -15.94 10.55 -4.54
C ASP A 19 -14.71 11.29 -5.04
N SER A 20 -14.28 12.34 -4.36
CA SER A 20 -13.11 13.12 -4.76
C SER A 20 -11.84 12.65 -4.06
N ASP A 21 -11.91 11.59 -3.26
CA ASP A 21 -10.78 11.14 -2.45
C ASP A 21 -9.87 10.23 -3.27
N THR A 22 -8.75 10.76 -3.73
CA THR A 22 -7.72 9.99 -4.42
C THR A 22 -6.41 9.97 -3.67
N GLY A 23 -6.32 10.71 -2.55
CA GLY A 23 -5.09 10.86 -1.78
C GLY A 23 -5.19 10.55 -0.30
N SER A 24 -6.29 9.93 0.15
CA SER A 24 -6.43 9.60 1.56
C SER A 24 -5.36 8.61 2.00
N PRO A 25 -5.03 8.56 3.31
CA PRO A 25 -4.09 7.55 3.81
C PRO A 25 -4.49 6.12 3.45
N GLU A 26 -5.78 5.81 3.47
CA GLU A 26 -6.26 4.47 3.11
C GLU A 26 -5.94 4.13 1.66
N VAL A 27 -6.17 5.06 0.74
CA VAL A 27 -5.84 4.86 -0.68
C VAL A 27 -4.34 4.70 -0.84
N GLN A 28 -3.55 5.54 -0.19
CA GLN A 28 -2.09 5.46 -0.28
C GLN A 28 -1.57 4.13 0.24
N VAL A 29 -2.10 3.63 1.35
CA VAL A 29 -1.70 2.33 1.91
C VAL A 29 -2.05 1.22 0.92
N ALA A 30 -3.22 1.27 0.30
CA ALA A 30 -3.63 0.25 -0.67
C ALA A 30 -2.70 0.24 -1.88
N LEU A 31 -2.34 1.40 -2.42
CA LEU A 31 -1.40 1.49 -3.54
C LEU A 31 -0.01 1.01 -3.18
N LEU A 32 0.48 1.37 -1.99
CA LEU A 32 1.78 0.90 -1.50
C LEU A 32 1.78 -0.61 -1.31
N SER A 33 0.68 -1.17 -0.80
CA SER A 33 0.57 -2.62 -0.61
C SER A 33 0.63 -3.37 -1.93
N GLU A 34 0.00 -2.83 -2.99
CA GLU A 34 0.09 -3.42 -4.32
C GLU A 34 1.53 -3.42 -4.85
N ARG A 35 2.22 -2.30 -4.68
CA ARG A 35 3.63 -2.20 -5.09
C ARG A 35 4.51 -3.16 -4.31
N ILE A 36 4.29 -3.27 -3.01
CA ILE A 36 5.05 -4.18 -2.15
C ILE A 36 4.83 -5.62 -2.60
N ASN A 37 3.59 -6.00 -2.89
CA ASN A 37 3.28 -7.34 -3.37
C ASN A 37 3.96 -7.62 -4.71
N TYR A 38 3.95 -6.65 -5.62
CA TYR A 38 4.62 -6.76 -6.90
C TYR A 38 6.12 -7.02 -6.72
N LEU A 39 6.77 -6.24 -5.87
CA LEU A 39 8.20 -6.39 -5.62
C LEU A 39 8.54 -7.69 -4.91
N THR A 40 7.68 -8.13 -4.00
CA THR A 40 7.86 -9.41 -3.32
C THR A 40 7.88 -10.56 -4.33
N GLU A 41 6.95 -10.53 -5.29
CA GLU A 41 6.94 -11.52 -6.37
C GLU A 41 8.17 -11.41 -7.27
N HIS A 42 8.59 -10.16 -7.55
CA HIS A 42 9.79 -9.91 -8.34
C HIS A 42 11.02 -10.59 -7.72
N PHE A 43 11.17 -10.54 -6.39
CA PHE A 43 12.32 -11.13 -5.71
C PHE A 43 12.34 -12.65 -5.71
N LYS A 44 11.23 -13.29 -5.98
CA LYS A 44 11.21 -14.74 -6.15
C LYS A 44 11.99 -15.15 -7.40
N ILE A 45 12.08 -14.25 -8.37
CA ILE A 45 12.78 -14.50 -9.64
C ILE A 45 14.15 -13.80 -9.66
N HIS A 46 14.22 -12.59 -9.09
CA HIS A 46 15.41 -11.72 -9.16
C HIS A 46 15.94 -11.42 -7.76
N ALA A 47 16.37 -12.44 -7.04
CA ALA A 47 16.78 -12.31 -5.64
C ALA A 47 17.98 -11.37 -5.43
N LYS A 48 18.78 -11.14 -6.47
CA LYS A 48 19.99 -10.30 -6.37
C LYS A 48 19.78 -8.86 -6.83
N ASP A 49 18.54 -8.43 -7.04
CA ASP A 49 18.24 -7.07 -7.46
C ASP A 49 18.24 -6.15 -6.24
N HIS A 50 19.42 -5.59 -5.95
CA HIS A 50 19.59 -4.75 -4.76
C HIS A 50 18.88 -3.41 -4.84
N HIS A 51 18.70 -2.85 -6.04
CA HIS A 51 17.96 -1.61 -6.21
C HIS A 51 16.48 -1.78 -5.87
N SER A 52 15.88 -2.83 -6.37
CA SER A 52 14.48 -3.13 -6.06
C SER A 52 14.30 -3.46 -4.59
N ARG A 53 15.28 -4.10 -3.96
CA ARG A 53 15.24 -4.39 -2.53
C ARG A 53 15.21 -3.12 -1.70
N ARG A 54 16.03 -2.12 -2.04
CA ARG A 54 15.99 -0.81 -1.38
C ARG A 54 14.64 -0.13 -1.57
N GLY A 55 14.11 -0.19 -2.79
CA GLY A 55 12.81 0.36 -3.08
C GLY A 55 11.72 -0.29 -2.24
N LEU A 56 11.77 -1.60 -2.10
CA LEU A 56 10.82 -2.34 -1.27
C LEU A 56 10.88 -1.87 0.19
N LEU A 57 12.09 -1.73 0.75
CA LEU A 57 12.24 -1.29 2.13
C LEU A 57 11.69 0.12 2.34
N LYS A 58 11.89 1.01 1.37
CA LYS A 58 11.30 2.35 1.44
C LYS A 58 9.78 2.31 1.43
N LEU A 59 9.20 1.48 0.57
CA LEU A 59 7.73 1.36 0.47
C LEU A 59 7.15 0.78 1.75
N VAL A 60 7.80 -0.23 2.33
CA VAL A 60 7.37 -0.82 3.60
C VAL A 60 7.41 0.23 4.71
N GLY A 61 8.46 1.05 4.76
CA GLY A 61 8.58 2.12 5.74
C GLY A 61 7.50 3.18 5.56
N GLN A 62 7.20 3.57 4.33
CA GLN A 62 6.14 4.52 4.04
C GLN A 62 4.78 3.98 4.44
N ARG A 63 4.50 2.71 4.12
CA ARG A 63 3.23 2.09 4.50
C ARG A 63 3.07 2.06 6.00
N ARG A 64 4.11 1.73 6.73
CA ARG A 64 4.07 1.68 8.18
C ARG A 64 3.75 3.06 8.78
N ARG A 65 4.38 4.12 8.26
CA ARG A 65 4.12 5.47 8.75
C ARG A 65 2.67 5.89 8.49
N LEU A 66 2.13 5.57 7.32
CA LEU A 66 0.74 5.87 7.01
C LEU A 66 -0.23 5.09 7.88
N LEU A 67 0.07 3.80 8.13
CA LEU A 67 -0.75 2.98 9.03
C LEU A 67 -0.73 3.51 10.46
N ASP A 68 0.45 3.92 10.93
CA ASP A 68 0.55 4.52 12.27
C ASP A 68 -0.25 5.82 12.37
N TYR A 69 -0.22 6.62 11.31
CA TYR A 69 -1.01 7.84 11.24
C TYR A 69 -2.51 7.54 11.32
N VAL A 70 -2.99 6.59 10.51
CA VAL A 70 -4.41 6.21 10.52
C VAL A 70 -4.81 5.69 11.90
N LYS A 71 -3.98 4.86 12.50
CA LYS A 71 -4.23 4.30 13.83
C LYS A 71 -4.37 5.40 14.88
N SER A 72 -3.51 6.44 14.80
CA SER A 72 -3.57 7.54 15.76
C SER A 72 -4.79 8.42 15.58
N LYS A 73 -5.35 8.49 14.37
CA LYS A 73 -6.52 9.31 14.06
C LYS A 73 -7.83 8.59 14.30
N ASP A 74 -7.89 7.30 13.95
CA ASP A 74 -9.12 6.52 14.05
C ASP A 74 -8.76 5.03 14.06
N SER A 75 -8.75 4.44 15.25
CA SER A 75 -8.35 3.04 15.41
C SER A 75 -9.33 2.07 14.73
N ALA A 76 -10.60 2.44 14.60
CA ALA A 76 -11.57 1.60 13.90
C ALA A 76 -11.29 1.56 12.41
N ARG A 77 -10.95 2.71 11.81
CA ARG A 77 -10.54 2.77 10.41
C ARG A 77 -9.26 1.96 10.17
N TYR A 78 -8.32 2.05 11.10
CA TYR A 78 -7.08 1.28 11.01
C TYR A 78 -7.37 -0.22 11.02
N ALA A 79 -8.18 -0.68 11.96
CA ALA A 79 -8.53 -2.10 12.07
C ALA A 79 -9.22 -2.62 10.79
N GLU A 80 -10.16 -1.84 10.26
CA GLU A 80 -10.85 -2.19 9.02
C GLU A 80 -9.90 -2.25 7.84
N LEU A 81 -8.98 -1.30 7.74
CA LEU A 81 -8.00 -1.26 6.65
C LEU A 81 -7.08 -2.47 6.69
N ILE A 82 -6.56 -2.82 7.88
CA ILE A 82 -5.71 -3.99 8.07
C ILE A 82 -6.46 -5.25 7.65
N ARG A 83 -7.72 -5.37 8.06
CA ARG A 83 -8.55 -6.52 7.73
C ARG A 83 -8.74 -6.65 6.22
N ARG A 84 -9.07 -5.53 5.55
CA ARG A 84 -9.34 -5.53 4.10
C ARG A 84 -8.10 -5.87 3.29
N LEU A 85 -6.92 -5.41 3.73
CA LEU A 85 -5.67 -5.65 3.03
C LEU A 85 -5.00 -6.97 3.41
N GLY A 86 -5.46 -7.60 4.48
CA GLY A 86 -4.87 -8.85 4.95
C GLY A 86 -3.43 -8.70 5.40
N ILE A 87 -3.07 -7.52 5.92
CA ILE A 87 -1.70 -7.26 6.37
C ILE A 87 -1.63 -7.27 7.89
N ARG A 88 -0.44 -7.54 8.38
CA ARG A 88 -0.14 -7.38 9.79
C ARG A 88 0.46 -6.01 9.97
N LYS A 89 -0.20 -5.24 10.71
CA LYS A 89 0.36 -4.02 11.22
C LYS A 89 1.61 -3.51 10.49
#